data_199a490e15d3947e0667081aa7b049da
#
_entry.id   199a490e15d3947e0667081aa7b049da
#
_cell.length_a   1.000
_cell.length_b   1.000
_cell.length_c   1.000
_cell.angle_alpha   90.00
_cell.angle_beta   90.00
_cell.angle_gamma   90.00
#
_symmetry.space_group_name_H-M   'P 1'
#
loop_
_entity.id
_entity.type
_entity.pdbx_description
1 polymer ?
#
loop_
_entity_poly.entity_id
_entity_poly.type
_entity_poly.pdbx_seq_one_letter_code
_entity_poly.pdbx_strand_id
1 'polypeptide(L)'
;MKNARLISPEYGGDGRKSPAPGAYSTPVVTFHSRRSAPVDLVFYSGKAFPGAYRGGAFVVLHGTQNKYGYNVVFVPFDRNGKPGAQAVFADGFAAFDPSSATPGPARYRPIGIAEGPDGALYVADSQKGRIWRIAYQGDPSRRTASR
;
A
#
# COMPACT_ATOMS: atom_id res chain seq x y z
N MET A 1 -11.00 2.00 17.87
CA MET A 1 -10.30 3.19 17.34
C MET A 1 -10.97 4.47 17.86
N LYS A 2 -10.71 4.87 19.09
CA LYS A 2 -11.31 6.10 19.65
C LYS A 2 -10.59 7.40 19.25
N ASN A 3 -9.38 7.33 18.72
CA ASN A 3 -8.52 8.51 18.50
C ASN A 3 -8.50 9.09 17.09
N ALA A 4 -9.13 8.46 16.10
CA ALA A 4 -9.19 9.00 14.74
C ALA A 4 -10.15 10.19 14.58
N ARG A 5 -10.78 10.64 15.67
CA ARG A 5 -11.78 11.73 15.70
C ARG A 5 -11.29 12.99 16.37
N LEU A 6 -10.03 13.03 16.80
CA LEU A 6 -9.48 14.22 17.47
C LEU A 6 -8.76 15.09 16.43
N ILE A 7 -9.07 16.35 16.39
CA ILE A 7 -8.33 17.33 15.58
C ILE A 7 -7.09 17.72 16.37
N SER A 8 -5.91 17.53 15.76
CA SER A 8 -4.65 17.99 16.32
C SER A 8 -4.61 19.52 16.44
N PRO A 9 -3.93 20.08 17.45
CA PRO A 9 -3.75 21.52 17.58
C PRO A 9 -3.18 22.20 16.33
N GLU A 10 -2.33 21.52 15.57
CA GLU A 10 -1.75 21.98 14.30
C GLU A 10 -2.82 22.31 13.24
N TYR A 11 -3.99 21.68 13.33
CA TYR A 11 -5.13 21.89 12.44
C TYR A 11 -6.29 22.61 13.11
N GLY A 12 -6.01 23.38 14.20
CA GLY A 12 -7.00 24.18 14.91
C GLY A 12 -7.83 23.43 15.94
N GLY A 13 -7.48 22.21 16.26
CA GLY A 13 -8.08 21.42 17.34
C GLY A 13 -7.44 21.68 18.70
N ASP A 14 -8.05 21.14 19.77
CA ASP A 14 -7.49 21.14 21.14
C ASP A 14 -6.87 19.77 21.51
N GLY A 15 -6.87 18.81 20.58
CA GLY A 15 -6.40 17.44 20.79
C GLY A 15 -7.21 16.61 21.79
N ARG A 16 -8.28 17.19 22.36
CA ARG A 16 -9.08 16.59 23.46
C ARG A 16 -10.52 16.36 23.07
N LYS A 17 -11.10 17.23 22.24
CA LYS A 17 -12.50 17.15 21.82
C LYS A 17 -12.61 16.50 20.45
N SER A 18 -13.63 15.67 20.31
CA SER A 18 -14.02 15.20 18.99
C SER A 18 -14.56 16.37 18.16
N PRO A 19 -14.24 16.44 16.87
CA PRO A 19 -14.86 17.44 16.00
C PRO A 19 -16.38 17.25 15.95
N ALA A 20 -17.09 18.31 15.59
CA ALA A 20 -18.53 18.23 15.35
C ALA A 20 -18.85 17.16 14.28
N PRO A 21 -20.03 16.50 14.32
CA PRO A 21 -20.45 15.58 13.28
C PRO A 21 -20.31 16.23 11.89
N GLY A 22 -19.63 15.53 10.97
CA GLY A 22 -19.38 16.04 9.61
C GLY A 22 -18.11 16.91 9.47
N ALA A 23 -17.42 17.24 10.55
CA ALA A 23 -16.17 18.02 10.49
C ALA A 23 -14.94 17.21 10.05
N TYR A 24 -15.08 15.92 9.80
CA TYR A 24 -14.01 15.02 9.34
C TYR A 24 -14.56 13.97 8.38
N SER A 25 -13.71 13.50 7.50
CA SER A 25 -14.05 12.41 6.58
C SER A 25 -13.88 11.04 7.24
N THR A 26 -14.77 10.10 6.94
CA THR A 26 -14.59 8.70 7.31
C THR A 26 -13.46 8.10 6.46
N PRO A 27 -12.53 7.32 7.05
CA PRO A 27 -11.53 6.61 6.26
C PRO A 27 -12.19 5.70 5.21
N VAL A 28 -11.74 5.81 3.97
CA VAL A 28 -12.22 4.98 2.84
C VAL A 28 -11.77 3.53 3.02
N VAL A 29 -10.51 3.34 3.42
CA VAL A 29 -9.90 2.03 3.68
C VAL A 29 -9.20 2.06 5.03
N THR A 30 -9.28 0.98 5.78
CA THR A 30 -8.54 0.80 7.03
C THR A 30 -7.69 -0.46 6.93
N PHE A 31 -6.41 -0.33 7.17
CA PHE A 31 -5.49 -1.46 7.24
C PHE A 31 -5.49 -2.06 8.65
N HIS A 32 -5.67 -3.38 8.76
CA HIS A 32 -5.93 -4.07 10.03
C HIS A 32 -4.75 -4.07 11.02
N SER A 33 -3.54 -3.83 10.56
CA SER A 33 -2.39 -3.74 11.44
C SER A 33 -2.22 -2.33 12.00
N ARG A 34 -2.15 -2.21 13.31
CA ARG A 34 -1.92 -0.94 14.02
C ARG A 34 -0.62 -0.23 13.63
N ARG A 35 0.28 -0.89 12.90
CA ARG A 35 1.62 -0.40 12.56
C ARG A 35 1.98 -0.66 11.09
N SER A 36 0.99 -0.78 10.23
CA SER A 36 1.22 -0.95 8.78
C SER A 36 1.85 0.28 8.15
N ALA A 37 1.53 1.48 8.65
CA ALA A 37 2.02 2.76 8.16
C ALA A 37 1.84 2.90 6.64
N PRO A 38 0.62 3.14 6.13
CA PRO A 38 0.41 3.51 4.74
C PRO A 38 1.06 4.88 4.50
N VAL A 39 2.01 4.95 3.58
CA VAL A 39 2.83 6.14 3.36
C VAL A 39 2.68 6.72 1.97
N ASP A 40 2.27 5.90 1.00
CA ASP A 40 2.06 6.35 -0.37
C ASP A 40 1.06 5.46 -1.10
N LEU A 41 0.41 6.01 -2.13
CA LEU A 41 -0.51 5.26 -2.97
C LEU A 41 -0.53 5.80 -4.41
N VAL A 42 -0.84 4.91 -5.37
CA VAL A 42 -1.07 5.26 -6.75
C VAL A 42 -2.29 4.53 -7.29
N PHE A 43 -3.19 5.24 -7.97
CA PHE A 43 -4.25 4.61 -8.76
C PHE A 43 -3.68 4.14 -10.08
N TYR A 44 -3.86 2.87 -10.40
CA TYR A 44 -3.31 2.27 -11.61
C TYR A 44 -4.15 2.58 -12.84
N SER A 45 -3.57 3.28 -13.80
CA SER A 45 -4.18 3.64 -15.07
C SER A 45 -3.65 2.84 -16.26
N GLY A 46 -2.52 2.16 -16.07
CA GLY A 46 -1.79 1.43 -17.10
C GLY A 46 -2.50 0.20 -17.66
N LYS A 47 -1.88 -0.34 -18.70
CA LYS A 47 -2.37 -1.53 -19.40
C LYS A 47 -1.41 -2.73 -19.29
N ALA A 48 -0.26 -2.56 -18.63
CA ALA A 48 0.75 -3.59 -18.52
C ALA A 48 0.35 -4.73 -17.57
N PHE A 49 -0.40 -4.42 -16.51
CA PHE A 49 -0.96 -5.43 -15.61
C PHE A 49 -2.35 -5.89 -16.10
N PRO A 50 -2.81 -7.09 -15.68
CA PRO A 50 -4.16 -7.59 -15.96
C PRO A 50 -5.26 -6.56 -15.63
N GLY A 51 -6.36 -6.63 -16.37
CA GLY A 51 -7.47 -5.67 -16.24
C GLY A 51 -8.07 -5.54 -14.84
N ALA A 52 -7.93 -6.57 -14.00
CA ALA A 52 -8.37 -6.55 -12.61
C ALA A 52 -7.68 -5.49 -11.74
N TYR A 53 -6.50 -5.01 -12.15
CA TYR A 53 -5.76 -3.96 -11.43
C TYR A 53 -6.14 -2.54 -11.88
N ARG A 54 -6.83 -2.37 -12.99
CA ARG A 54 -7.19 -1.04 -13.53
C ARG A 54 -8.20 -0.34 -12.64
N GLY A 55 -7.91 0.93 -12.35
CA GLY A 55 -8.76 1.76 -11.49
C GLY A 55 -8.67 1.42 -10.00
N GLY A 56 -7.90 0.40 -9.62
CA GLY A 56 -7.59 0.12 -8.22
C GLY A 56 -6.37 0.90 -7.74
N ALA A 57 -6.17 0.93 -6.43
CA ALA A 57 -5.03 1.60 -5.79
C ALA A 57 -3.99 0.59 -5.31
N PHE A 58 -2.72 0.85 -5.62
CA PHE A 58 -1.59 0.23 -4.95
C PHE A 58 -1.15 1.11 -3.80
N VAL A 59 -1.08 0.55 -2.60
CA VAL A 59 -0.75 1.28 -1.36
C VAL A 59 0.50 0.69 -0.75
N VAL A 60 1.47 1.54 -0.48
CA VAL A 60 2.72 1.16 0.19
C VAL A 60 2.52 1.16 1.69
N LEU A 61 2.80 0.03 2.32
CA LEU A 61 2.83 -0.13 3.76
C LEU A 61 4.29 -0.20 4.23
N HIS A 62 4.78 0.93 4.77
CA HIS A 62 6.17 1.07 5.18
C HIS A 62 6.57 0.14 6.33
N GLY A 63 5.63 -0.21 7.18
CA GLY A 63 5.89 -0.94 8.41
C GLY A 63 6.62 -0.10 9.47
N THR A 64 6.59 -0.53 10.71
CA THR A 64 7.27 0.15 11.81
C THR A 64 8.22 -0.79 12.55
N GLN A 65 7.80 -1.40 13.67
CA GLN A 65 8.68 -2.19 14.53
C GLN A 65 8.20 -3.63 14.74
N ASN A 66 7.34 -4.13 13.87
CA ASN A 66 6.77 -5.46 13.97
C ASN A 66 6.70 -6.15 12.60
N LYS A 67 6.14 -7.36 12.55
CA LYS A 67 6.01 -8.17 11.32
C LYS A 67 5.06 -7.59 10.26
N TYR A 68 4.34 -6.51 10.55
CA TYR A 68 3.28 -6.00 9.70
C TYR A 68 3.72 -4.78 8.89
N GLY A 69 3.16 -4.64 7.72
CA GLY A 69 3.62 -3.68 6.71
C GLY A 69 4.79 -4.26 5.92
N TYR A 70 5.65 -3.42 5.41
CA TYR A 70 6.79 -3.75 4.56
C TYR A 70 6.38 -4.43 3.24
N ASN A 71 5.24 -4.05 2.72
CA ASN A 71 4.68 -4.60 1.49
C ASN A 71 3.91 -3.54 0.69
N VAL A 72 3.52 -3.92 -0.50
CA VAL A 72 2.54 -3.18 -1.30
C VAL A 72 1.25 -3.99 -1.33
N VAL A 73 0.14 -3.36 -1.02
CA VAL A 73 -1.19 -3.96 -1.13
C VAL A 73 -1.96 -3.34 -2.28
N PHE A 74 -2.83 -4.12 -2.90
CA PHE A 74 -3.77 -3.67 -3.90
C PHE A 74 -5.16 -3.57 -3.29
N VAL A 75 -5.84 -2.47 -3.56
CA VAL A 75 -7.24 -2.21 -3.18
C VAL A 75 -8.04 -1.99 -4.46
N PRO A 76 -8.93 -2.91 -4.86
CA PRO A 76 -9.82 -2.68 -5.98
C PRO A 76 -10.88 -1.64 -5.62
N PHE A 77 -11.32 -0.86 -6.61
CA PHE A 77 -12.44 0.05 -6.47
C PHE A 77 -13.51 -0.27 -7.51
N ASP A 78 -14.77 -0.18 -7.12
CA ASP A 78 -15.88 -0.29 -8.06
C ASP A 78 -16.12 1.05 -8.80
N ARG A 79 -17.09 1.06 -9.73
CA ARG A 79 -17.43 2.25 -10.52
C ARG A 79 -17.98 3.42 -9.69
N ASN A 80 -18.43 3.15 -8.47
CA ASN A 80 -18.94 4.15 -7.54
C ASN A 80 -17.86 4.65 -6.58
N GLY A 81 -16.61 4.21 -6.75
CA GLY A 81 -15.49 4.54 -5.86
C GLY A 81 -15.51 3.80 -4.53
N LYS A 82 -16.30 2.71 -4.40
CA LYS A 82 -16.32 1.90 -3.19
C LYS A 82 -15.16 0.90 -3.21
N PRO A 83 -14.32 0.86 -2.16
CA PRO A 83 -13.22 -0.09 -2.08
C PRO A 83 -13.72 -1.51 -1.84
N GLY A 84 -13.07 -2.46 -2.49
CA GLY A 84 -13.22 -3.90 -2.25
C GLY A 84 -12.20 -4.43 -1.24
N ALA A 85 -12.11 -5.75 -1.14
CA ALA A 85 -11.15 -6.41 -0.27
C ALA A 85 -9.72 -6.16 -0.75
N GLN A 86 -8.84 -5.75 0.18
CA GLN A 86 -7.43 -5.57 -0.10
C GLN A 86 -6.70 -6.91 -0.20
N ALA A 87 -5.68 -6.97 -1.04
CA ALA A 87 -4.81 -8.13 -1.20
C ALA A 87 -3.35 -7.70 -1.21
N VAL A 88 -2.47 -8.55 -0.69
CA VAL A 88 -1.01 -8.33 -0.82
C VAL A 88 -0.64 -8.47 -2.30
N PHE A 89 0.05 -7.46 -2.84
CA PHE A 89 0.51 -7.43 -4.21
C PHE A 89 2.00 -7.74 -4.32
N ALA A 90 2.84 -7.10 -3.50
CA ALA A 90 4.27 -7.37 -3.43
C ALA A 90 4.72 -7.40 -1.98
N ASP A 91 5.52 -8.40 -1.61
CA ASP A 91 5.97 -8.68 -0.25
C ASP A 91 7.46 -9.06 -0.23
N GLY A 92 7.98 -9.39 0.95
CA GLY A 92 9.35 -9.85 1.15
C GLY A 92 10.38 -8.74 1.31
N PHE A 93 10.01 -7.47 1.30
CA PHE A 93 10.95 -6.34 1.45
C PHE A 93 11.72 -6.40 2.77
N ALA A 94 11.06 -6.71 3.87
CA ALA A 94 11.71 -6.77 5.18
C ALA A 94 12.71 -7.93 5.30
N ALA A 95 12.53 -8.99 4.52
CA ALA A 95 13.31 -10.23 4.61
C ALA A 95 13.36 -10.80 6.04
N PHE A 96 12.27 -10.70 6.78
CA PHE A 96 12.16 -11.33 8.08
C PHE A 96 12.12 -12.86 7.95
N ASP A 97 12.72 -13.53 8.90
CA ASP A 97 12.51 -14.96 9.09
C ASP A 97 11.05 -15.19 9.56
N PRO A 98 10.20 -15.86 8.76
CA PRO A 98 8.81 -16.08 9.14
C PRO A 98 8.66 -16.97 10.39
N SER A 99 9.68 -17.75 10.75
CA SER A 99 9.70 -18.60 11.97
C SER A 99 10.09 -17.81 13.22
N SER A 100 10.71 -16.64 13.10
CA SER A 100 11.16 -15.85 14.25
C SER A 100 9.99 -15.23 15.01
N ALA A 101 9.97 -15.41 16.32
CA ALA A 101 9.00 -14.76 17.21
C ALA A 101 9.25 -13.23 17.29
N THR A 102 10.51 -12.80 17.22
CA THR A 102 10.95 -11.41 17.22
C THR A 102 11.63 -11.10 15.90
N PRO A 103 10.99 -10.32 15.01
CA PRO A 103 11.62 -9.93 13.76
C PRO A 103 12.84 -9.05 14.05
N GLY A 104 13.93 -9.34 13.36
CA GLY A 104 15.10 -8.46 13.33
C GLY A 104 14.80 -7.13 12.61
N PRO A 105 15.81 -6.29 12.42
CA PRO A 105 15.65 -5.06 11.64
C PRO A 105 15.26 -5.40 10.20
N ALA A 106 14.30 -4.65 9.65
CA ALA A 106 13.89 -4.85 8.27
C ALA A 106 15.06 -4.56 7.30
N ARG A 107 15.27 -5.46 6.33
CA ARG A 107 16.31 -5.31 5.33
C ARG A 107 16.03 -4.15 4.37
N TYR A 108 14.76 -4.01 3.96
CA TYR A 108 14.27 -2.92 3.12
C TYR A 108 12.93 -2.43 3.65
N ARG A 109 12.60 -1.18 3.36
CA ARG A 109 11.37 -0.53 3.80
C ARG A 109 10.77 0.26 2.63
N PRO A 110 9.72 -0.25 1.99
CA PRO A 110 9.08 0.46 0.88
C PRO A 110 8.48 1.77 1.39
N ILE A 111 8.66 2.86 0.64
CA ILE A 111 8.21 4.19 1.08
C ILE A 111 7.46 4.98 -0.01
N GLY A 112 7.74 4.74 -1.27
CA GLY A 112 7.11 5.46 -2.36
C GLY A 112 6.72 4.52 -3.48
N ILE A 113 5.69 4.87 -4.27
CA ILE A 113 5.24 4.12 -5.43
C ILE A 113 4.83 5.04 -6.55
N ALA A 114 5.21 4.69 -7.78
CA ALA A 114 4.78 5.39 -8.98
C ALA A 114 4.51 4.41 -10.11
N GLU A 115 3.58 4.78 -11.01
CA GLU A 115 3.40 4.12 -12.29
C GLU A 115 4.37 4.71 -13.30
N GLY A 116 5.15 3.87 -13.96
CA GLY A 116 6.05 4.29 -15.02
C GLY A 116 5.34 4.38 -16.39
N PRO A 117 5.99 5.03 -17.36
CA PRO A 117 5.43 5.20 -18.71
C PRO A 117 5.22 3.87 -19.45
N ASP A 118 5.90 2.82 -19.02
CA ASP A 118 5.75 1.45 -19.52
C ASP A 118 4.62 0.66 -18.81
N GLY A 119 3.92 1.30 -17.88
CA GLY A 119 2.87 0.69 -17.06
C GLY A 119 3.39 -0.25 -15.97
N ALA A 120 4.70 -0.32 -15.74
CA ALA A 120 5.27 -1.00 -14.59
C ALA A 120 5.14 -0.13 -13.33
N LEU A 121 5.21 -0.76 -12.16
CA LEU A 121 5.25 -0.05 -10.88
C LEU A 121 6.69 0.06 -10.38
N TYR A 122 7.03 1.24 -9.88
CA TYR A 122 8.33 1.53 -9.28
C TYR A 122 8.15 1.80 -7.80
N VAL A 123 8.83 1.01 -6.96
CA VAL A 123 8.72 1.08 -5.50
C VAL A 123 10.06 1.50 -4.93
N ALA A 124 10.08 2.63 -4.23
CA ALA A 124 11.27 3.15 -3.58
C ALA A 124 11.45 2.55 -2.17
N ASP A 125 12.70 2.42 -1.76
CA ASP A 125 13.13 1.95 -0.43
C ASP A 125 13.84 3.06 0.34
N SER A 126 13.43 3.27 1.58
CA SER A 126 14.04 4.26 2.48
C SER A 126 15.26 3.74 3.24
N GLN A 127 15.51 2.43 3.27
CA GLN A 127 16.54 1.81 4.10
C GLN A 127 17.89 1.68 3.41
N LYS A 128 17.89 1.34 2.11
CA LYS A 128 19.09 1.04 1.33
C LYS A 128 19.19 1.83 0.02
N GLY A 129 18.29 2.81 -0.19
CA GLY A 129 18.30 3.67 -1.37
C GLY A 129 18.08 2.92 -2.69
N ARG A 130 17.14 1.96 -2.73
CA ARG A 130 16.81 1.18 -3.92
C ARG A 130 15.48 1.58 -4.52
N ILE A 131 15.33 1.31 -5.80
CA ILE A 131 14.04 1.35 -6.49
C ILE A 131 13.85 0.01 -7.20
N TRP A 132 12.76 -0.68 -6.89
CA TRP A 132 12.34 -1.89 -7.59
C TRP A 132 11.37 -1.54 -8.71
N ARG A 133 11.59 -2.13 -9.87
CA ARG A 133 10.63 -2.13 -10.97
C ARG A 133 9.85 -3.43 -10.93
N ILE A 134 8.53 -3.34 -10.78
CA ILE A 134 7.62 -4.49 -10.78
C ILE A 134 6.85 -4.44 -12.10
N ALA A 135 7.02 -5.47 -12.94
CA ALA A 135 6.37 -5.57 -14.22
C ALA A 135 5.67 -6.92 -14.36
N TYR A 136 4.51 -6.93 -15.00
CA TYR A 136 3.81 -8.16 -15.32
C TYR A 136 4.45 -8.83 -16.55
N GLN A 137 4.84 -10.08 -16.40
CA GLN A 137 5.46 -10.85 -17.50
C GLN A 137 4.48 -11.74 -18.24
N GLY A 138 3.19 -11.76 -17.87
CA GLY A 138 2.20 -12.67 -18.40
C GLY A 138 2.35 -14.09 -17.85
N ASP A 139 1.43 -14.95 -18.25
CA ASP A 139 1.51 -16.38 -17.96
C ASP A 139 2.48 -17.02 -18.98
N PRO A 140 3.58 -17.66 -18.55
CA PRO A 140 4.52 -18.31 -19.45
C PRO A 140 3.86 -19.34 -20.37
N SER A 141 2.77 -19.98 -19.92
CA SER A 141 2.03 -20.99 -20.70
C SER A 141 1.25 -20.39 -21.88
N ARG A 142 0.94 -19.08 -21.85
CA ARG A 142 0.23 -18.38 -22.94
C ARG A 142 1.16 -17.80 -24.00
N ARG A 143 2.46 -17.80 -23.79
CA ARG A 143 3.45 -17.29 -24.78
C ARG A 143 3.67 -18.20 -25.98
N THR A 144 3.24 -19.47 -25.92
CA THR A 144 3.43 -20.45 -27.00
C THR A 144 2.27 -20.50 -28.01
N ALA A 145 1.20 -19.73 -27.83
CA ALA A 145 -0.01 -19.80 -28.69
C ALA A 145 -0.09 -18.73 -29.78
N SER A 146 0.94 -17.90 -29.99
CA SER A 146 0.99 -16.90 -31.08
C SER A 146 2.29 -17.02 -31.87
N ARG A 147 2.34 -17.99 -32.74
CA ARG A 147 3.16 -18.04 -33.95
C ARG A 147 2.32 -18.49 -35.11
#